data_728f2d52771ba3dd96cd09edcd684998
#
_entry.id   728f2d52771ba3dd96cd09edcd684998
#
_cell.length_a   1.000
_cell.length_b   1.000
_cell.length_c   1.000
_cell.angle_alpha   90.00
_cell.angle_beta   90.00
_cell.angle_gamma   90.00
#
_symmetry.space_group_name_H-M   'P 1'
#
loop_
_entity.id
_entity.type
_entity.pdbx_description
1 polymer ?
#
loop_
_entity_poly.entity_id
_entity_poly.type
_entity_poly.pdbx_seq_one_letter_code
_entity_poly.pdbx_strand_id
1 'polypeptide(L)'
;MLEYLLEPFSYEYMQKAMWISTAVGGICAFLSAYLMLKGWSLIGDALSHSVVPGVAIAYAFSLPYALGAFFAGILAALSILWIKSISKLKEDAVIGFIFSTFFALGLLIISLNPTSINVQNIILGNILGIADEDIYQVAIIMLICLVLLLIFWKDLLLIFFDETQAITVGLSPLFYKVLFFTLLSACVVAALQTVGAILVIAMVITPGATAYLLTDKFKTLIKIAVALGAITGFVGVYLSYYLDGTTGGVIVTLQTLLFLLAFLFSPKYGLVSQKRRKVVDYD
;
A
#
# COMPACT_ATOMS: atom_id res chain seq x y z
N MET A 1 2.80 -32.36 17.37
CA MET A 1 3.23 -30.95 17.37
C MET A 1 3.63 -30.48 15.96
N LEU A 2 4.45 -31.22 15.22
CA LEU A 2 4.85 -30.85 13.85
C LEU A 2 3.65 -30.88 12.88
N GLU A 3 2.78 -31.89 12.98
CA GLU A 3 1.55 -31.99 12.18
C GLU A 3 0.62 -30.80 12.40
N TYR A 4 0.44 -30.37 13.64
CA TYR A 4 -0.35 -29.19 13.98
C TYR A 4 0.23 -27.91 13.34
N LEU A 5 1.56 -27.72 13.34
CA LEU A 5 2.20 -26.56 12.71
C LEU A 5 2.13 -26.58 11.18
N LEU A 6 2.01 -27.77 10.57
CA LEU A 6 1.90 -27.90 9.12
C LEU A 6 0.45 -27.92 8.62
N GLU A 7 -0.51 -27.94 9.52
CA GLU A 7 -1.94 -28.01 9.20
C GLU A 7 -2.41 -26.91 8.23
N PRO A 8 -2.06 -25.61 8.39
CA PRO A 8 -2.46 -24.56 7.45
C PRO A 8 -1.98 -24.80 6.03
N PHE A 9 -0.86 -25.51 5.85
CA PHE A 9 -0.31 -25.82 4.53
C PHE A 9 -1.04 -27.00 3.85
N SER A 10 -1.89 -27.73 4.54
CA SER A 10 -2.73 -28.78 3.93
C SER A 10 -3.94 -28.20 3.18
N TYR A 11 -4.32 -26.95 3.47
CA TYR A 11 -5.46 -26.29 2.85
C TYR A 11 -5.03 -25.43 1.67
N GLU A 12 -5.57 -25.69 0.48
CA GLU A 12 -5.24 -24.98 -0.75
C GLU A 12 -5.53 -23.47 -0.66
N TYR A 13 -6.68 -23.08 -0.06
CA TYR A 13 -7.04 -21.67 0.13
C TYR A 13 -6.06 -20.93 1.04
N MET A 14 -5.51 -21.59 2.06
CA MET A 14 -4.50 -20.99 2.94
C MET A 14 -3.17 -20.77 2.22
N GLN A 15 -2.73 -21.75 1.42
CA GLN A 15 -1.52 -21.59 0.61
C GLN A 15 -1.67 -20.42 -0.36
N LYS A 16 -2.79 -20.35 -1.10
CA LYS A 16 -3.11 -19.25 -2.01
C LYS A 16 -3.08 -17.91 -1.28
N ALA A 17 -3.76 -17.80 -0.14
CA ALA A 17 -3.80 -16.59 0.67
C ALA A 17 -2.40 -16.16 1.17
N MET A 18 -1.57 -17.09 1.65
CA MET A 18 -0.21 -16.81 2.10
C MET A 18 0.66 -16.26 0.98
N TRP A 19 0.67 -16.88 -0.21
CA TRP A 19 1.49 -16.44 -1.33
C TRP A 19 1.03 -15.10 -1.90
N ILE A 20 -0.29 -14.88 -2.03
CA ILE A 20 -0.82 -13.60 -2.51
C ILE A 20 -0.51 -12.48 -1.53
N SER A 21 -0.77 -12.69 -0.23
CA SER A 21 -0.47 -11.69 0.78
C SER A 21 1.02 -11.34 0.85
N THR A 22 1.90 -12.32 0.63
CA THR A 22 3.34 -12.12 0.53
C THR A 22 3.70 -11.24 -0.66
N ALA A 23 3.16 -11.52 -1.84
CA ALA A 23 3.43 -10.77 -3.06
C ALA A 23 2.89 -9.34 -2.95
N VAL A 24 1.63 -9.19 -2.54
CA VAL A 24 0.98 -7.89 -2.33
C VAL A 24 1.74 -7.07 -1.28
N GLY A 25 2.04 -7.68 -0.12
CA GLY A 25 2.77 -7.03 0.96
C GLY A 25 4.16 -6.57 0.56
N GLY A 26 4.89 -7.40 -0.19
CA GLY A 26 6.23 -7.04 -0.68
C GLY A 26 6.22 -5.88 -1.68
N ILE A 27 5.29 -5.88 -2.64
CA ILE A 27 5.23 -4.84 -3.67
C ILE A 27 4.65 -3.53 -3.12
N CYS A 28 3.61 -3.59 -2.30
CA CYS A 28 3.11 -2.42 -1.58
C CYS A 28 4.20 -1.80 -0.69
N ALA A 29 5.01 -2.62 -0.03
CA ALA A 29 6.14 -2.16 0.77
C ALA A 29 7.27 -1.53 -0.06
N PHE A 30 7.48 -1.99 -1.29
CA PHE A 30 8.41 -1.33 -2.22
C PHE A 30 7.95 0.10 -2.54
N LEU A 31 6.66 0.26 -2.88
CA LEU A 31 6.07 1.58 -3.13
C LEU A 31 6.08 2.45 -1.87
N SER A 32 5.83 1.85 -0.70
CA SER A 32 5.88 2.50 0.61
C SER A 32 7.22 3.20 0.87
N ALA A 33 8.33 2.61 0.43
CA ALA A 33 9.65 3.21 0.57
C ALA A 33 9.76 4.59 -0.09
N TYR A 34 9.16 4.76 -1.27
CA TYR A 34 9.11 6.05 -1.97
C TYR A 34 8.15 7.03 -1.33
N LEU A 35 7.00 6.56 -0.85
CA LEU A 35 6.04 7.40 -0.15
C LEU A 35 6.67 8.01 1.12
N MET A 36 7.45 7.20 1.86
CA MET A 36 8.16 7.68 3.04
C MET A 36 9.26 8.70 2.68
N LEU A 37 9.95 8.54 1.54
CA LEU A 37 10.97 9.48 1.07
C LEU A 37 10.38 10.88 0.82
N LYS A 38 9.15 10.96 0.31
CA LYS A 38 8.43 12.23 0.05
C LYS A 38 7.60 12.73 1.23
N GLY A 39 7.39 11.90 2.27
CA GLY A 39 6.48 12.20 3.36
C GLY A 39 5.00 12.08 2.96
N TRP A 40 4.69 11.31 1.92
CA TRP A 40 3.34 11.13 1.38
C TRP A 40 2.58 9.96 2.06
N SER A 41 2.52 9.97 3.37
CA SER A 41 1.89 8.89 4.14
C SER A 41 0.39 8.74 3.89
N LEU A 42 -0.32 9.84 3.58
CA LEU A 42 -1.78 9.83 3.37
C LEU A 42 -2.23 9.37 1.98
N ILE A 43 -1.32 9.27 1.00
CA ILE A 43 -1.70 8.91 -0.38
C ILE A 43 -2.26 7.49 -0.49
N GLY A 44 -1.71 6.53 0.26
CA GLY A 44 -2.20 5.16 0.26
C GLY A 44 -3.66 5.07 0.71
N ASP A 45 -3.99 5.78 1.78
CA ASP A 45 -5.36 5.90 2.30
C ASP A 45 -6.28 6.62 1.31
N ALA A 46 -5.84 7.76 0.81
CA ALA A 46 -6.59 8.55 -0.17
C ALA A 46 -6.94 7.73 -1.42
N LEU A 47 -5.99 6.98 -1.99
CA LEU A 47 -6.24 6.15 -3.16
C LEU A 47 -7.17 4.98 -2.86
N SER A 48 -7.03 4.32 -1.70
CA SER A 48 -7.88 3.19 -1.31
C SER A 48 -9.37 3.57 -1.25
N HIS A 49 -9.68 4.79 -0.87
CA HIS A 49 -11.04 5.28 -0.79
C HIS A 49 -11.50 6.03 -2.06
N SER A 50 -10.57 6.61 -2.82
CA SER A 50 -10.90 7.31 -4.08
C SER A 50 -11.35 6.38 -5.20
N VAL A 51 -11.20 5.08 -5.05
CA VAL A 51 -11.68 4.10 -6.04
C VAL A 51 -13.19 3.85 -5.97
N VAL A 52 -13.86 4.24 -4.87
CA VAL A 52 -15.28 3.96 -4.62
C VAL A 52 -16.21 4.43 -5.76
N PRO A 53 -16.09 5.66 -6.30
CA PRO A 53 -16.94 6.09 -7.41
C PRO A 53 -16.72 5.25 -8.68
N GLY A 54 -15.48 4.82 -8.93
CA GLY A 54 -15.17 3.95 -10.06
C GLY A 54 -15.81 2.57 -9.95
N VAL A 55 -15.77 1.99 -8.76
CA VAL A 55 -16.45 0.71 -8.46
C VAL A 55 -17.97 0.86 -8.65
N ALA A 56 -18.55 1.95 -8.14
CA ALA A 56 -19.99 2.22 -8.28
C ALA A 56 -20.43 2.38 -9.75
N ILE A 57 -19.64 3.10 -10.54
CA ILE A 57 -19.87 3.28 -11.97
C ILE A 57 -19.72 1.95 -12.72
N ALA A 58 -18.64 1.19 -12.45
CA ALA A 58 -18.42 -0.10 -13.09
C ALA A 58 -19.58 -1.07 -12.84
N TYR A 59 -20.11 -1.07 -11.61
CA TYR A 59 -21.29 -1.86 -11.27
C TYR A 59 -22.52 -1.44 -12.08
N ALA A 60 -22.79 -0.13 -12.15
CA ALA A 60 -23.95 0.40 -12.89
C ALA A 60 -23.92 0.02 -14.38
N PHE A 61 -22.74 -0.12 -14.97
CA PHE A 61 -22.54 -0.51 -16.37
C PHE A 61 -22.19 -1.99 -16.56
N SER A 62 -22.28 -2.83 -15.51
CA SER A 62 -21.90 -4.26 -15.55
C SER A 62 -20.47 -4.50 -16.06
N LEU A 63 -19.54 -3.58 -15.76
CA LEU A 63 -18.13 -3.68 -16.09
C LEU A 63 -17.34 -4.35 -14.93
N PRO A 64 -16.16 -4.90 -15.19
CA PRO A 64 -15.28 -5.40 -14.13
C PRO A 64 -14.94 -4.30 -13.13
N TYR A 65 -15.16 -4.56 -11.83
CA TYR A 65 -14.95 -3.58 -10.75
C TYR A 65 -13.51 -3.06 -10.69
N ALA A 66 -12.54 -3.94 -10.99
CA ALA A 66 -11.13 -3.59 -11.04
C ALA A 66 -10.83 -2.46 -12.03
N LEU A 67 -11.45 -2.48 -13.20
CA LEU A 67 -11.25 -1.43 -14.21
C LEU A 67 -11.79 -0.10 -13.72
N GLY A 68 -13.01 -0.06 -13.18
CA GLY A 68 -13.58 1.16 -12.62
C GLY A 68 -12.75 1.72 -11.47
N ALA A 69 -12.34 0.86 -10.54
CA ALA A 69 -11.47 1.21 -9.43
C ALA A 69 -10.13 1.79 -9.90
N PHE A 70 -9.48 1.13 -10.87
CA PHE A 70 -8.19 1.56 -11.42
C PHE A 70 -8.26 2.94 -12.09
N PHE A 71 -9.25 3.16 -12.94
CA PHE A 71 -9.44 4.46 -13.60
C PHE A 71 -9.77 5.57 -12.60
N ALA A 72 -10.61 5.31 -11.61
CA ALA A 72 -10.89 6.29 -10.55
C ALA A 72 -9.64 6.61 -9.71
N GLY A 73 -8.84 5.60 -9.37
CA GLY A 73 -7.57 5.78 -8.65
C GLY A 73 -6.56 6.62 -9.44
N ILE A 74 -6.41 6.36 -10.74
CA ILE A 74 -5.57 7.18 -11.62
C ILE A 74 -6.12 8.62 -11.71
N LEU A 75 -7.43 8.79 -11.88
CA LEU A 75 -8.04 10.12 -11.97
C LEU A 75 -7.83 10.91 -10.68
N ALA A 76 -7.97 10.29 -9.52
CA ALA A 76 -7.69 10.90 -8.23
C ALA A 76 -6.22 11.31 -8.12
N ALA A 77 -5.30 10.42 -8.49
CA ALA A 77 -3.87 10.68 -8.45
C ALA A 77 -3.46 11.82 -9.41
N LEU A 78 -3.98 11.84 -10.63
CA LEU A 78 -3.76 12.92 -11.59
C LEU A 78 -4.34 14.26 -11.10
N SER A 79 -5.52 14.21 -10.44
CA SER A 79 -6.14 15.40 -9.82
C SER A 79 -5.26 15.96 -8.70
N ILE A 80 -4.65 15.11 -7.87
CA ILE A 80 -3.71 15.52 -6.83
C ILE A 80 -2.49 16.22 -7.48
N LEU A 81 -1.88 15.59 -8.49
CA LEU A 81 -0.73 16.19 -9.20
C LEU A 81 -1.08 17.52 -9.86
N TRP A 82 -2.23 17.60 -10.53
CA TRP A 82 -2.70 18.81 -11.21
C TRP A 82 -2.94 19.96 -10.23
N ILE A 83 -3.72 19.74 -9.17
CA ILE A 83 -3.98 20.76 -8.15
C ILE A 83 -2.68 21.22 -7.49
N LYS A 84 -1.77 20.27 -7.20
CA LYS A 84 -0.46 20.60 -6.63
C LYS A 84 0.38 21.48 -7.56
N SER A 85 0.29 21.27 -8.88
CA SER A 85 1.06 22.07 -9.86
C SER A 85 0.59 23.51 -9.98
N ILE A 86 -0.69 23.80 -9.73
CA ILE A 86 -1.29 25.13 -9.87
C ILE A 86 -1.53 25.85 -8.53
N SER A 87 -1.41 25.14 -7.41
CA SER A 87 -1.66 25.69 -6.07
C SER A 87 -0.42 25.64 -5.19
N LYS A 88 -0.37 26.55 -4.22
CA LYS A 88 0.66 26.57 -3.15
C LYS A 88 0.20 25.82 -1.90
N LEU A 89 -0.87 25.03 -2.01
CA LEU A 89 -1.39 24.26 -0.88
C LEU A 89 -0.40 23.20 -0.42
N LYS A 90 -0.46 22.87 0.87
CA LYS A 90 0.28 21.73 1.41
C LYS A 90 -0.24 20.43 0.78
N GLU A 91 0.66 19.50 0.53
CA GLU A 91 0.32 18.21 -0.13
C GLU A 91 -0.78 17.46 0.61
N ASP A 92 -0.70 17.36 1.93
CA ASP A 92 -1.71 16.68 2.74
C ASP A 92 -3.12 17.30 2.60
N ALA A 93 -3.21 18.62 2.45
CA ALA A 93 -4.49 19.32 2.23
C ALA A 93 -5.09 18.96 0.86
N VAL A 94 -4.27 18.90 -0.19
CA VAL A 94 -4.72 18.50 -1.53
C VAL A 94 -5.16 17.04 -1.54
N ILE A 95 -4.38 16.16 -0.92
CA ILE A 95 -4.69 14.73 -0.81
C ILE A 95 -6.01 14.54 -0.06
N GLY A 96 -6.18 15.20 1.10
CA GLY A 96 -7.40 15.10 1.90
C GLY A 96 -8.63 15.65 1.19
N PHE A 97 -8.50 16.74 0.42
CA PHE A 97 -9.58 17.31 -0.38
C PHE A 97 -10.02 16.32 -1.49
N ILE A 98 -9.08 15.80 -2.27
CA ILE A 98 -9.39 14.84 -3.35
C ILE A 98 -9.99 13.56 -2.79
N PHE A 99 -9.41 13.01 -1.72
CA PHE A 99 -9.96 11.86 -1.02
C PHE A 99 -11.42 12.07 -0.64
N SER A 100 -11.72 13.16 0.10
CA SER A 100 -13.06 13.47 0.57
C SER A 100 -14.05 13.65 -0.58
N THR A 101 -13.62 14.33 -1.65
CA THR A 101 -14.45 14.57 -2.83
C THR A 101 -14.79 13.28 -3.57
N PHE A 102 -13.80 12.44 -3.85
CA PHE A 102 -14.03 11.17 -4.54
C PHE A 102 -14.87 10.22 -3.70
N PHE A 103 -14.57 10.10 -2.40
CA PHE A 103 -15.34 9.25 -1.50
C PHE A 103 -16.81 9.70 -1.42
N ALA A 104 -17.05 11.01 -1.25
CA ALA A 104 -18.40 11.57 -1.22
C ALA A 104 -19.16 11.35 -2.55
N LEU A 105 -18.50 11.51 -3.70
CA LEU A 105 -19.07 11.22 -5.01
C LEU A 105 -19.42 9.73 -5.14
N GLY A 106 -18.56 8.84 -4.66
CA GLY A 106 -18.84 7.41 -4.65
C GLY A 106 -20.08 7.05 -3.83
N LEU A 107 -20.17 7.58 -2.62
CA LEU A 107 -21.36 7.39 -1.76
C LEU A 107 -22.63 7.97 -2.39
N LEU A 108 -22.54 9.13 -3.04
CA LEU A 108 -23.66 9.73 -3.74
C LEU A 108 -24.15 8.83 -4.89
N ILE A 109 -23.24 8.30 -5.71
CA ILE A 109 -23.59 7.40 -6.82
C ILE A 109 -24.28 6.13 -6.30
N ILE A 110 -23.76 5.54 -5.22
CA ILE A 110 -24.36 4.34 -4.58
C ILE A 110 -25.73 4.68 -4.01
N SER A 111 -25.91 5.85 -3.40
CA SER A 111 -27.19 6.29 -2.83
C SER A 111 -28.27 6.54 -3.89
N LEU A 112 -27.89 7.08 -5.06
CA LEU A 112 -28.81 7.32 -6.17
C LEU A 112 -29.19 6.03 -6.92
N ASN A 113 -28.32 5.05 -6.92
CA ASN A 113 -28.54 3.73 -7.51
C ASN A 113 -28.32 2.67 -6.43
N PRO A 114 -29.36 2.35 -5.62
CA PRO A 114 -29.24 1.35 -4.58
C PRO A 114 -28.78 0.02 -5.18
N THR A 115 -27.53 -0.34 -4.89
CA THR A 115 -26.89 -1.55 -5.39
C THR A 115 -26.81 -2.55 -4.26
N SER A 116 -26.82 -3.85 -4.58
CA SER A 116 -26.57 -4.93 -3.62
C SER A 116 -25.08 -5.04 -3.22
N ILE A 117 -24.26 -4.01 -3.55
CA ILE A 117 -22.84 -4.00 -3.16
C ILE A 117 -22.75 -3.95 -1.64
N ASN A 118 -22.22 -5.00 -1.08
CA ASN A 118 -21.89 -5.01 0.34
C ASN A 118 -20.57 -4.26 0.54
N VAL A 119 -20.67 -2.97 0.88
CA VAL A 119 -19.51 -2.09 1.15
C VAL A 119 -18.61 -2.68 2.24
N GLN A 120 -19.16 -3.44 3.17
CA GLN A 120 -18.37 -4.12 4.21
C GLN A 120 -17.39 -5.13 3.62
N ASN A 121 -17.78 -5.88 2.59
CA ASN A 121 -16.88 -6.84 1.95
C ASN A 121 -15.71 -6.15 1.23
N ILE A 122 -15.93 -4.95 0.68
CA ILE A 122 -14.86 -4.17 0.06
C ILE A 122 -13.89 -3.63 1.12
N ILE A 123 -14.41 -3.21 2.28
CA ILE A 123 -13.60 -2.63 3.36
C ILE A 123 -12.80 -3.71 4.09
N LEU A 124 -13.45 -4.82 4.43
CA LEU A 124 -12.83 -5.89 5.22
C LEU A 124 -12.00 -6.85 4.36
N GLY A 125 -12.31 -6.97 3.06
CA GLY A 125 -11.72 -7.95 2.17
C GLY A 125 -12.11 -9.39 2.52
N ASN A 126 -11.77 -10.33 1.65
CA ASN A 126 -11.95 -11.76 1.89
C ASN A 126 -10.80 -12.57 1.27
N ILE A 127 -9.62 -12.44 1.86
CA ILE A 127 -8.41 -13.07 1.32
C ILE A 127 -8.51 -14.61 1.31
N LEU A 128 -9.29 -15.21 2.20
CA LEU A 128 -9.45 -16.66 2.28
C LEU A 128 -10.46 -17.21 1.27
N GLY A 129 -11.32 -16.37 0.71
CA GLY A 129 -12.36 -16.72 -0.25
C GLY A 129 -12.13 -16.15 -1.65
N ILE A 130 -10.88 -15.89 -2.05
CA ILE A 130 -10.54 -15.32 -3.37
C ILE A 130 -10.81 -16.35 -4.47
N ALA A 131 -11.49 -15.93 -5.54
CA ALA A 131 -11.66 -16.74 -6.74
C ALA A 131 -10.33 -16.93 -7.48
N ASP A 132 -10.15 -18.08 -8.12
CA ASP A 132 -8.91 -18.38 -8.85
C ASP A 132 -8.62 -17.37 -9.97
N GLU A 133 -9.67 -16.84 -10.62
CA GLU A 133 -9.56 -15.82 -11.65
C GLU A 133 -8.97 -14.51 -11.11
N ASP A 134 -9.38 -14.10 -9.91
CA ASP A 134 -8.86 -12.90 -9.24
C ASP A 134 -7.39 -13.09 -8.83
N ILE A 135 -7.01 -14.31 -8.42
CA ILE A 135 -5.64 -14.66 -8.08
C ILE A 135 -4.70 -14.44 -9.27
N TYR A 136 -5.07 -14.95 -10.44
CA TYR A 136 -4.27 -14.77 -11.67
C TYR A 136 -4.19 -13.29 -12.07
N GLN A 137 -5.30 -12.56 -12.00
CA GLN A 137 -5.32 -11.13 -12.30
C GLN A 137 -4.37 -10.37 -11.38
N VAL A 138 -4.47 -10.57 -10.07
CA VAL A 138 -3.61 -9.91 -9.08
C VAL A 138 -2.15 -10.28 -9.28
N ALA A 139 -1.83 -11.55 -9.50
CA ALA A 139 -0.46 -12.00 -9.73
C ALA A 139 0.16 -11.33 -10.97
N ILE A 140 -0.59 -11.20 -12.07
CA ILE A 140 -0.13 -10.53 -13.29
C ILE A 140 0.11 -9.04 -13.01
N ILE A 141 -0.83 -8.35 -12.37
CA ILE A 141 -0.70 -6.92 -12.03
C ILE A 141 0.53 -6.71 -11.15
N MET A 142 0.69 -7.52 -10.10
CA MET A 142 1.83 -7.43 -9.18
C MET A 142 3.16 -7.71 -9.89
N LEU A 143 3.21 -8.69 -10.79
CA LEU A 143 4.41 -8.99 -11.58
C LEU A 143 4.79 -7.81 -12.49
N ILE A 144 3.82 -7.22 -13.20
CA ILE A 144 4.06 -6.04 -14.05
C ILE A 144 4.56 -4.87 -13.19
N CYS A 145 3.92 -4.60 -12.06
CA CYS A 145 4.34 -3.54 -11.15
C CYS A 145 5.76 -3.78 -10.62
N LEU A 146 6.09 -5.01 -10.22
CA LEU A 146 7.43 -5.36 -9.76
C LEU A 146 8.49 -5.14 -10.84
N VAL A 147 8.25 -5.61 -12.06
CA VAL A 147 9.18 -5.45 -13.19
C VAL A 147 9.41 -3.97 -13.48
N LEU A 148 8.35 -3.17 -13.57
CA LEU A 148 8.47 -1.72 -13.83
C LEU A 148 9.19 -1.01 -12.67
N LEU A 149 8.89 -1.34 -11.42
CA LEU A 149 9.60 -0.78 -10.28
C LEU A 149 11.09 -1.15 -10.27
N LEU A 150 11.45 -2.38 -10.66
CA LEU A 150 12.85 -2.82 -10.75
C LEU A 150 13.60 -2.16 -11.92
N ILE A 151 12.92 -1.83 -13.03
CA ILE A 151 13.53 -1.11 -14.15
C ILE A 151 13.75 0.36 -13.76
N PHE A 152 12.74 1.03 -13.23
CA PHE A 152 12.74 2.47 -13.04
C PHE A 152 13.11 2.92 -11.62
N TRP A 153 13.54 2.03 -10.73
CA TRP A 153 13.78 2.37 -9.33
C TRP A 153 14.80 3.50 -9.10
N LYS A 154 15.83 3.61 -9.95
CA LYS A 154 16.85 4.66 -9.83
C LYS A 154 16.32 6.00 -10.31
N ASP A 155 15.58 6.01 -11.40
CA ASP A 155 15.00 7.23 -11.97
C ASP A 155 13.91 7.78 -11.06
N LEU A 156 13.06 6.90 -10.53
CA LEU A 156 12.09 7.25 -9.50
C LEU A 156 12.77 7.82 -8.26
N LEU A 157 13.86 7.18 -7.79
CA LEU A 157 14.61 7.68 -6.63
C LEU A 157 15.12 9.10 -6.89
N LEU A 158 15.72 9.36 -8.05
CA LEU A 158 16.26 10.67 -8.39
C LEU A 158 15.17 11.74 -8.43
N ILE A 159 14.02 11.45 -9.05
CA ILE A 159 12.89 12.37 -9.14
C ILE A 159 12.25 12.65 -7.78
N PHE A 160 12.13 11.62 -6.95
CA PHE A 160 11.54 11.79 -5.61
C PHE A 160 12.51 12.47 -4.65
N PHE A 161 13.82 12.37 -4.86
CA PHE A 161 14.83 13.04 -4.03
C PHE A 161 15.09 14.48 -4.49
N ASP A 162 15.43 14.67 -5.77
CA ASP A 162 15.75 15.97 -6.35
C ASP A 162 15.22 16.08 -7.79
N GLU A 163 14.08 16.74 -7.93
CA GLU A 163 13.41 16.96 -9.20
C GLU A 163 14.21 17.87 -10.13
N THR A 164 14.93 18.84 -9.58
CA THR A 164 15.75 19.78 -10.36
C THR A 164 16.92 19.05 -11.00
N GLN A 165 17.60 18.21 -10.24
CA GLN A 165 18.68 17.37 -10.76
C GLN A 165 18.17 16.38 -11.80
N ALA A 166 16.98 15.78 -11.60
CA ALA A 166 16.38 14.88 -12.58
C ALA A 166 16.15 15.55 -13.94
N ILE A 167 15.67 16.80 -13.96
CA ILE A 167 15.48 17.58 -15.18
C ILE A 167 16.82 17.84 -15.88
N THR A 168 17.89 18.15 -15.14
CA THR A 168 19.21 18.42 -15.74
C THR A 168 19.83 17.20 -16.41
N VAL A 169 19.48 15.99 -15.95
CA VAL A 169 19.91 14.71 -16.56
C VAL A 169 18.98 14.28 -17.71
N GLY A 170 17.94 15.06 -18.00
CA GLY A 170 17.01 14.81 -19.12
C GLY A 170 15.81 13.91 -18.77
N LEU A 171 15.56 13.64 -17.50
CA LEU A 171 14.37 12.91 -17.08
C LEU A 171 13.15 13.83 -17.04
N SER A 172 11.98 13.32 -17.41
CA SER A 172 10.71 14.04 -17.32
C SER A 172 10.01 13.74 -15.98
N PRO A 173 9.99 14.65 -15.01
CA PRO A 173 9.38 14.41 -13.71
C PRO A 173 7.89 14.05 -13.79
N LEU A 174 7.17 14.66 -14.73
CA LEU A 174 5.74 14.37 -14.91
C LEU A 174 5.51 12.92 -15.31
N PHE A 175 6.27 12.41 -16.28
CA PHE A 175 6.16 11.03 -16.74
C PHE A 175 6.35 10.03 -15.58
N TYR A 176 7.42 10.19 -14.80
CA TYR A 176 7.72 9.26 -13.72
C TYR A 176 6.78 9.41 -12.52
N LYS A 177 6.28 10.61 -12.23
CA LYS A 177 5.23 10.80 -11.23
C LYS A 177 3.94 10.09 -11.67
N VAL A 178 3.51 10.28 -12.91
CA VAL A 178 2.34 9.60 -13.46
C VAL A 178 2.55 8.08 -13.45
N LEU A 179 3.72 7.60 -13.89
CA LEU A 179 4.07 6.17 -13.83
C LEU A 179 3.95 5.63 -12.41
N PHE A 180 4.57 6.30 -11.42
CA PHE A 180 4.53 5.89 -10.03
C PHE A 180 3.10 5.82 -9.49
N PHE A 181 2.29 6.84 -9.74
CA PHE A 181 0.90 6.85 -9.28
C PHE A 181 0.01 5.83 -10.00
N THR A 182 0.30 5.55 -11.27
CA THR A 182 -0.38 4.46 -12.01
C THR A 182 -0.05 3.10 -11.38
N LEU A 183 1.23 2.85 -11.07
CA LEU A 183 1.66 1.62 -10.39
C LEU A 183 1.06 1.53 -8.98
N LEU A 184 1.06 2.62 -8.23
CA LEU A 184 0.47 2.67 -6.90
C LEU A 184 -1.03 2.38 -6.95
N SER A 185 -1.77 3.02 -7.87
CA SER A 185 -3.20 2.76 -8.07
C SER A 185 -3.48 1.32 -8.47
N ALA A 186 -2.69 0.75 -9.39
CA ALA A 186 -2.82 -0.65 -9.80
C ALA A 186 -2.59 -1.61 -8.63
N CYS A 187 -1.52 -1.38 -7.83
CA CYS A 187 -1.23 -2.19 -6.66
C CYS A 187 -2.30 -2.07 -5.57
N VAL A 188 -2.77 -0.83 -5.30
CA VAL A 188 -3.83 -0.59 -4.32
C VAL A 188 -5.11 -1.30 -4.73
N VAL A 189 -5.53 -1.18 -6.00
CA VAL A 189 -6.75 -1.83 -6.50
C VAL A 189 -6.65 -3.35 -6.45
N ALA A 190 -5.54 -3.92 -6.92
CA ALA A 190 -5.30 -5.36 -6.85
C ALA A 190 -5.28 -5.88 -5.40
N ALA A 191 -4.63 -5.13 -4.51
CA ALA A 191 -4.60 -5.44 -3.09
C ALA A 191 -5.99 -5.32 -2.43
N LEU A 192 -6.79 -4.31 -2.82
CA LEU A 192 -8.14 -4.07 -2.30
C LEU A 192 -9.07 -5.26 -2.56
N GLN A 193 -8.99 -5.84 -3.75
CA GLN A 193 -9.78 -7.02 -4.13
C GLN A 193 -9.45 -8.26 -3.29
N THR A 194 -8.19 -8.38 -2.88
CA THR A 194 -7.70 -9.56 -2.15
C THR A 194 -7.76 -9.41 -0.65
N VAL A 195 -7.20 -8.32 -0.12
CA VAL A 195 -6.95 -8.16 1.31
C VAL A 195 -7.82 -7.10 2.00
N GLY A 196 -8.58 -6.33 1.22
CA GLY A 196 -9.45 -5.26 1.70
C GLY A 196 -8.74 -3.94 2.02
N ALA A 197 -9.53 -2.85 2.12
CA ALA A 197 -9.02 -1.49 2.22
C ALA A 197 -8.13 -1.26 3.45
N ILE A 198 -8.56 -1.72 4.62
CA ILE A 198 -7.83 -1.49 5.89
C ILE A 198 -6.42 -2.09 5.82
N LEU A 199 -6.29 -3.31 5.30
CA LEU A 199 -5.01 -3.98 5.22
C LEU A 199 -4.11 -3.35 4.16
N VAL A 200 -4.68 -2.92 3.02
CA VAL A 200 -3.93 -2.23 1.96
C VAL A 200 -3.27 -0.95 2.48
N ILE A 201 -4.02 -0.12 3.22
CA ILE A 201 -3.50 1.11 3.82
C ILE A 201 -2.28 0.80 4.70
N ALA A 202 -2.41 -0.20 5.58
CA ALA A 202 -1.31 -0.62 6.44
C ALA A 202 -0.11 -1.15 5.66
N MET A 203 -0.32 -1.98 4.63
CA MET A 203 0.75 -2.54 3.80
C MET A 203 1.50 -1.49 2.97
N VAL A 204 0.82 -0.40 2.58
CA VAL A 204 1.41 0.69 1.80
C VAL A 204 2.16 1.68 2.69
N ILE A 205 1.87 1.77 3.99
CA ILE A 205 2.46 2.78 4.87
C ILE A 205 3.47 2.15 5.84
N THR A 206 3.05 1.14 6.60
CA THR A 206 3.79 0.67 7.79
C THR A 206 5.16 0.07 7.50
N PRO A 207 5.37 -0.78 6.46
CA PRO A 207 6.69 -1.35 6.19
C PRO A 207 7.73 -0.30 5.82
N GLY A 208 7.34 0.70 5.00
CA GLY A 208 8.21 1.81 4.63
C GLY A 208 8.56 2.69 5.83
N ALA A 209 7.56 3.03 6.67
CA ALA A 209 7.76 3.81 7.88
C ALA A 209 8.70 3.08 8.87
N THR A 210 8.51 1.77 9.05
CA THR A 210 9.40 0.94 9.89
C THR A 210 10.83 0.93 9.35
N ALA A 211 11.00 0.71 8.05
CA ALA A 211 12.30 0.69 7.41
C ALA A 211 13.01 2.05 7.47
N TYR A 212 12.25 3.15 7.36
CA TYR A 212 12.78 4.52 7.49
C TYR A 212 13.37 4.80 8.87
N LEU A 213 12.79 4.25 9.92
CA LEU A 213 13.34 4.34 11.27
C LEU A 213 14.68 3.59 11.43
N LEU A 214 14.91 2.55 10.63
CA LEU A 214 16.06 1.66 10.77
C LEU A 214 17.28 2.10 9.96
N THR A 215 17.11 2.81 8.82
CA THR A 215 18.22 3.12 7.91
C THR A 215 18.02 4.40 7.11
N ASP A 216 19.17 5.07 6.79
CA ASP A 216 19.21 6.24 5.89
C ASP A 216 19.51 5.86 4.44
N LYS A 217 20.02 4.64 4.22
CA LYS A 217 20.39 4.20 2.88
C LYS A 217 19.16 3.71 2.15
N PHE A 218 18.68 4.44 1.15
CA PHE A 218 17.44 4.12 0.43
C PHE A 218 17.42 2.70 -0.13
N LYS A 219 18.53 2.20 -0.69
CA LYS A 219 18.64 0.82 -1.17
C LYS A 219 18.39 -0.22 -0.06
N THR A 220 18.88 0.06 1.15
CA THR A 220 18.67 -0.80 2.32
C THR A 220 17.24 -0.65 2.83
N LEU A 221 16.69 0.57 2.80
CA LEU A 221 15.31 0.87 3.18
C LEU A 221 14.31 0.05 2.33
N ILE A 222 14.46 0.05 0.99
CA ILE A 222 13.63 -0.80 0.11
C ILE A 222 13.72 -2.27 0.51
N LYS A 223 14.93 -2.81 0.73
CA LYS A 223 15.11 -4.22 1.09
C LYS A 223 14.43 -4.57 2.41
N ILE A 224 14.59 -3.72 3.43
CA ILE A 224 13.95 -3.92 4.73
C ILE A 224 12.44 -3.80 4.60
N ALA A 225 11.93 -2.78 3.91
CA ALA A 225 10.50 -2.59 3.71
C ALA A 225 9.87 -3.80 3.01
N VAL A 226 10.44 -4.23 1.88
CA VAL A 226 9.95 -5.40 1.11
C VAL A 226 9.99 -6.67 1.96
N ALA A 227 11.08 -6.91 2.70
CA ALA A 227 11.17 -8.06 3.59
C ALA A 227 10.10 -8.02 4.69
N LEU A 228 9.91 -6.85 5.33
CA LEU A 228 8.87 -6.67 6.34
C LEU A 228 7.47 -6.90 5.76
N GLY A 229 7.14 -6.28 4.61
CA GLY A 229 5.83 -6.44 3.98
C GLY A 229 5.55 -7.89 3.57
N ALA A 230 6.52 -8.57 2.96
CA ALA A 230 6.40 -9.96 2.52
C ALA A 230 6.27 -10.92 3.71
N ILE A 231 7.17 -10.80 4.71
CA ILE A 231 7.17 -11.68 5.89
C ILE A 231 5.90 -11.48 6.71
N THR A 232 5.49 -10.23 6.96
CA THR A 232 4.27 -9.97 7.73
C THR A 232 3.01 -10.41 6.99
N GLY A 233 2.98 -10.31 5.66
CA GLY A 233 1.93 -10.86 4.83
C GLY A 233 1.81 -12.38 4.99
N PHE A 234 2.93 -13.10 4.86
CA PHE A 234 2.96 -14.56 5.01
C PHE A 234 2.61 -15.02 6.43
N VAL A 235 3.35 -14.50 7.41
CA VAL A 235 3.20 -14.90 8.83
C VAL A 235 1.85 -14.48 9.38
N GLY A 236 1.32 -13.33 8.96
CA GLY A 236 0.01 -12.86 9.43
C GLY A 236 -1.15 -13.74 8.94
N VAL A 237 -1.12 -14.19 7.68
CA VAL A 237 -2.09 -15.19 7.18
C VAL A 237 -1.96 -16.51 7.94
N TYR A 238 -0.73 -16.98 8.12
CA TYR A 238 -0.46 -18.20 8.88
C TYR A 238 -0.98 -18.13 10.33
N LEU A 239 -0.70 -17.03 11.02
CA LEU A 239 -1.16 -16.83 12.40
C LEU A 239 -2.68 -16.63 12.49
N SER A 240 -3.33 -16.06 11.49
CA SER A 240 -4.78 -15.86 11.49
C SER A 240 -5.55 -17.18 11.58
N TYR A 241 -4.99 -18.26 11.06
CA TYR A 241 -5.54 -19.61 11.16
C TYR A 241 -5.66 -20.06 12.62
N TYR A 242 -4.60 -19.88 13.42
CA TYR A 242 -4.60 -20.31 14.82
C TYR A 242 -5.34 -19.37 15.77
N LEU A 243 -5.39 -18.08 15.41
CA LEU A 243 -6.09 -17.08 16.22
C LEU A 243 -7.59 -17.02 15.93
N ASP A 244 -8.05 -17.75 14.91
CA ASP A 244 -9.44 -17.69 14.41
C ASP A 244 -9.91 -16.24 14.20
N GLY A 245 -8.99 -15.42 13.73
CA GLY A 245 -9.15 -13.96 13.60
C GLY A 245 -9.17 -13.49 12.14
N THR A 246 -9.64 -12.25 11.92
CA THR A 246 -9.58 -11.64 10.59
C THR A 246 -8.13 -11.51 10.14
N THR A 247 -7.80 -12.07 8.97
CA THR A 247 -6.44 -12.10 8.42
C THR A 247 -5.84 -10.69 8.31
N GLY A 248 -6.63 -9.72 7.83
CA GLY A 248 -6.21 -8.32 7.75
C GLY A 248 -5.85 -7.74 9.12
N GLY A 249 -6.66 -7.99 10.13
CA GLY A 249 -6.40 -7.52 11.50
C GLY A 249 -5.10 -8.09 12.08
N VAL A 250 -4.83 -9.38 11.87
CA VAL A 250 -3.60 -10.03 12.35
C VAL A 250 -2.36 -9.43 11.67
N ILE A 251 -2.39 -9.26 10.34
CA ILE A 251 -1.27 -8.67 9.60
C ILE A 251 -0.99 -7.23 10.07
N VAL A 252 -2.03 -6.40 10.18
CA VAL A 252 -1.87 -5.00 10.63
C VAL A 252 -1.32 -4.94 12.05
N THR A 253 -1.82 -5.78 12.95
CA THR A 253 -1.33 -5.85 14.34
C THR A 253 0.14 -6.27 14.37
N LEU A 254 0.54 -7.27 13.58
CA LEU A 254 1.93 -7.71 13.47
C LEU A 254 2.84 -6.59 12.94
N GLN A 255 2.43 -5.89 11.89
CA GLN A 255 3.16 -4.74 11.36
C GLN A 255 3.28 -3.61 12.38
N THR A 256 2.21 -3.33 13.11
CA THR A 256 2.20 -2.31 14.17
C THR A 256 3.16 -2.67 15.30
N LEU A 257 3.19 -3.93 15.73
CA LEU A 257 4.15 -4.39 16.74
C LEU A 257 5.60 -4.23 16.27
N LEU A 258 5.91 -4.59 15.02
CA LEU A 258 7.24 -4.41 14.45
C LEU A 258 7.62 -2.93 14.32
N PHE A 259 6.66 -2.07 13.95
CA PHE A 259 6.87 -0.62 13.93
C PHE A 259 7.18 -0.08 15.33
N LEU A 260 6.41 -0.47 16.34
CA LEU A 260 6.64 -0.04 17.73
C LEU A 260 7.99 -0.53 18.25
N LEU A 261 8.41 -1.75 17.94
CA LEU A 261 9.73 -2.26 18.27
C LEU A 261 10.84 -1.43 17.59
N ALA A 262 10.69 -1.13 16.30
CA ALA A 262 11.63 -0.27 15.60
C ALA A 262 11.63 1.15 16.19
N PHE A 263 10.50 1.71 16.53
CA PHE A 263 10.38 3.03 17.13
C PHE A 263 11.04 3.12 18.53
N LEU A 264 10.93 2.05 19.32
CA LEU A 264 11.56 2.02 20.64
C LEU A 264 13.09 1.77 20.57
N PHE A 265 13.51 0.81 19.74
CA PHE A 265 14.88 0.25 19.79
C PHE A 265 15.76 0.64 18.59
N SER A 266 15.26 1.38 17.60
CA SER A 266 16.08 1.78 16.46
C SER A 266 17.37 2.46 16.91
N PRO A 267 18.51 2.07 16.32
CA PRO A 267 19.82 2.70 16.64
C PRO A 267 19.84 4.18 16.28
N LYS A 268 19.00 4.60 15.33
CA LYS A 268 19.00 5.96 14.75
C LYS A 268 17.99 6.88 15.42
N TYR A 269 16.72 6.50 15.41
CA TYR A 269 15.60 7.32 15.88
C TYR A 269 14.87 6.72 17.08
N GLY A 270 15.33 5.57 17.60
CA GLY A 270 14.69 4.91 18.72
C GLY A 270 14.75 5.75 20.01
N LEU A 271 13.65 5.76 20.74
CA LEU A 271 13.54 6.50 22.00
C LEU A 271 14.65 6.12 23.01
N VAL A 272 14.96 4.83 23.09
CA VAL A 272 16.01 4.32 24.00
C VAL A 272 17.39 4.80 23.57
N SER A 273 17.67 4.81 22.26
CA SER A 273 18.95 5.26 21.70
C SER A 273 19.16 6.78 21.89
N GLN A 274 18.11 7.58 21.67
CA GLN A 274 18.16 9.02 21.90
C GLN A 274 18.41 9.37 23.36
N LYS A 275 17.78 8.63 24.28
CA LYS A 275 17.98 8.85 25.72
C LYS A 275 19.42 8.54 26.15
N ARG A 276 20.05 7.50 25.57
CA ARG A 276 21.47 7.19 25.82
C ARG A 276 22.41 8.27 25.28
N ARG A 277 22.17 8.81 24.09
CA ARG A 277 22.99 9.89 23.50
C ARG A 277 22.94 11.16 24.34
N LYS A 278 21.77 11.57 24.82
CA LYS A 278 21.64 12.75 25.68
C LYS A 278 22.35 12.61 27.03
N VAL A 279 22.50 11.40 27.56
CA VAL A 279 23.23 11.17 28.82
C VAL A 279 24.76 11.28 28.61
N VAL A 280 25.27 10.83 27.46
CA VAL A 280 26.70 10.91 27.11
C VAL A 280 27.15 12.34 26.78
N ASP A 281 26.25 13.22 26.29
CA ASP A 281 26.57 14.63 26.00
C ASP A 281 26.56 15.53 27.25
N TYR A 282 26.18 15.03 28.44
CA TYR A 282 26.21 15.75 29.74
C TYR A 282 27.34 15.32 30.68
N ASP A 283 28.12 14.27 30.36
CA ASP A 283 29.32 13.82 31.06
C ASP A 283 30.58 14.24 30.26
#